data_4084de4e75d740661e276c7e15c60ff8
#
_entry.id   4084de4e75d740661e276c7e15c60ff8
#
_cell.length_a   1.000
_cell.length_b   1.000
_cell.length_c   1.000
_cell.angle_alpha   90.00
_cell.angle_beta   90.00
_cell.angle_gamma   90.00
#
_symmetry.space_group_name_H-M   'P 1'
#
loop_
_entity.id
_entity.type
_entity.pdbx_description
1 polymer ?
#
loop_
_entity_poly.entity_id
_entity_poly.type
_entity_poly.pdbx_seq_one_letter_code
_entity_poly.pdbx_strand_id
1 'polypeptide(L)'
;HRIVQGGAYFDKTVIADEDAVSKIDELASLAPLHNPAAIVGINAAKEVMPNAVQTVVFDTAFHQTMAPCEYMYAVPYAWYKEYGIRKYGAHGTSHKYVSQRMNEILGRNDTKLITCHIGNGASISAVKDGKCVDTSMGLTPNAGLIMGSRCGDMEATVVTYAMEKTGMTPREMDTV
;
A
#
# COMPACT_ATOMS: atom_id res chain seq x y z
N HIS A 1 7.60 -0.59 -13.99
CA HIS A 1 6.27 -1.08 -13.63
C HIS A 1 5.89 -0.59 -12.24
N ARG A 2 4.61 -0.22 -12.05
CA ARG A 2 4.05 0.10 -10.72
C ARG A 2 3.49 -1.18 -10.10
N ILE A 3 3.87 -1.43 -8.83
CA ILE A 3 3.36 -2.53 -8.02
C ILE A 3 2.65 -1.93 -6.80
N VAL A 4 1.41 -2.37 -6.55
CA VAL A 4 0.61 -1.82 -5.45
C VAL A 4 1.12 -2.31 -4.10
N GLN A 5 1.43 -3.60 -3.96
CA GLN A 5 1.86 -4.18 -2.68
C GLN A 5 3.29 -4.72 -2.77
N GLY A 6 4.20 -4.09 -2.04
CA GLY A 6 5.60 -4.50 -1.91
C GLY A 6 5.93 -5.17 -0.56
N GLY A 7 4.95 -5.28 0.34
CA GLY A 7 5.12 -5.87 1.66
C GLY A 7 6.20 -5.18 2.48
N ALA A 8 6.87 -5.96 3.30
CA ALA A 8 8.08 -5.56 4.00
C ALA A 8 9.36 -5.83 3.19
N TYR A 9 9.24 -6.44 1.98
CA TYR A 9 10.40 -6.81 1.16
C TYR A 9 11.01 -5.61 0.44
N PHE A 10 10.20 -4.61 0.08
CA PHE A 10 10.64 -3.56 -0.84
C PHE A 10 10.44 -2.16 -0.24
N ASP A 11 11.54 -1.47 0.00
CA ASP A 11 11.61 -0.07 0.45
C ASP A 11 12.04 0.92 -0.65
N LYS A 12 12.36 0.40 -1.85
CA LYS A 12 12.87 1.17 -3.00
C LYS A 12 12.53 0.49 -4.32
N THR A 13 12.81 1.20 -5.41
CA THR A 13 12.80 0.64 -6.78
C THR A 13 13.87 -0.43 -6.93
N VAL A 14 13.52 -1.55 -7.54
CA VAL A 14 14.43 -2.65 -7.84
C VAL A 14 14.28 -3.13 -9.29
N ILE A 15 15.24 -3.92 -9.77
CA ILE A 15 15.11 -4.63 -11.05
C ILE A 15 14.06 -5.74 -10.89
N ALA A 16 13.24 -5.93 -11.91
CA ALA A 16 12.24 -6.98 -11.96
C ALA A 16 12.88 -8.33 -12.35
N ASP A 17 13.85 -8.81 -11.56
CA ASP A 17 14.42 -10.15 -11.70
C ASP A 17 13.45 -11.25 -11.22
N GLU A 18 13.87 -12.49 -11.24
CA GLU A 18 13.04 -13.64 -10.81
C GLU A 18 12.72 -13.59 -9.31
N ASP A 19 13.69 -13.18 -8.47
CA ASP A 19 13.50 -13.05 -7.02
C ASP A 19 12.46 -11.97 -6.69
N ALA A 20 12.56 -10.80 -7.33
CA ALA A 20 11.61 -9.71 -7.16
C ALA A 20 10.20 -10.13 -7.61
N VAL A 21 10.06 -10.80 -8.75
CA VAL A 21 8.76 -11.28 -9.26
C VAL A 21 8.17 -12.34 -8.33
N SER A 22 8.97 -13.28 -7.81
CA SER A 22 8.53 -14.29 -6.85
C SER A 22 7.99 -13.64 -5.56
N LYS A 23 8.68 -12.66 -5.00
CA LYS A 23 8.24 -11.92 -3.81
C LYS A 23 6.96 -11.10 -4.06
N ILE A 24 6.80 -10.55 -5.26
CA ILE A 24 5.56 -9.85 -5.65
C ILE A 24 4.38 -10.83 -5.70
N ASP A 25 4.61 -12.06 -6.17
CA ASP A 25 3.58 -13.13 -6.23
C ASP A 25 3.19 -13.60 -4.83
N GLU A 26 4.14 -13.81 -3.91
CA GLU A 26 3.87 -14.13 -2.50
C GLU A 26 2.93 -13.11 -1.84
N LEU A 27 3.01 -11.84 -2.25
CA LEU A 27 2.17 -10.75 -1.75
C LEU A 27 0.81 -10.62 -2.46
N ALA A 28 0.48 -11.51 -3.39
CA ALA A 28 -0.75 -11.45 -4.16
C ALA A 28 -2.01 -11.47 -3.27
N SER A 29 -1.97 -12.18 -2.14
CA SER A 29 -3.08 -12.23 -1.18
C SER A 29 -3.41 -10.87 -0.55
N LEU A 30 -2.44 -9.95 -0.45
CA LEU A 30 -2.63 -8.59 0.06
C LEU A 30 -3.10 -7.59 -1.02
N ALA A 31 -2.95 -7.95 -2.30
CA ALA A 31 -3.38 -7.13 -3.45
C ALA A 31 -3.85 -8.03 -4.62
N PRO A 32 -4.91 -8.83 -4.42
CA PRO A 32 -5.31 -9.90 -5.37
C PRO A 32 -5.75 -9.36 -6.73
N LEU A 33 -6.24 -8.13 -6.81
CA LEU A 33 -6.65 -7.48 -8.06
C LEU A 33 -5.49 -6.77 -8.78
N HIS A 34 -4.34 -6.60 -8.13
CA HIS A 34 -3.26 -5.74 -8.64
C HIS A 34 -1.96 -6.52 -8.91
N ASN A 35 -1.41 -7.21 -7.91
CA ASN A 35 -0.11 -7.86 -8.04
C ASN A 35 -0.09 -8.93 -9.14
N PRO A 36 -1.06 -9.86 -9.24
CA PRO A 36 -1.07 -10.84 -10.33
C PRO A 36 -1.12 -10.20 -11.72
N ALA A 37 -1.96 -9.17 -11.90
CA ALA A 37 -2.05 -8.46 -13.18
C ALA A 37 -0.73 -7.73 -13.52
N ALA A 38 -0.04 -7.19 -12.51
CA ALA A 38 1.26 -6.56 -12.70
C ALA A 38 2.33 -7.56 -13.14
N ILE A 39 2.35 -8.78 -12.58
CA ILE A 39 3.27 -9.86 -12.98
C ILE A 39 3.05 -10.24 -14.45
N VAL A 40 1.78 -10.38 -14.89
CA VAL A 40 1.46 -10.62 -16.32
C VAL A 40 2.05 -9.50 -17.18
N GLY A 41 1.88 -8.22 -16.78
CA GLY A 41 2.45 -7.09 -17.50
C GLY A 41 3.99 -7.08 -17.54
N ILE A 42 4.65 -7.47 -16.44
CA ILE A 42 6.12 -7.59 -16.39
C ILE A 42 6.59 -8.67 -17.36
N ASN A 43 5.97 -9.84 -17.34
CA ASN A 43 6.35 -10.97 -18.20
C ASN A 43 6.15 -10.63 -19.69
N ALA A 44 5.00 -10.04 -20.04
CA ALA A 44 4.77 -9.55 -21.40
C ALA A 44 5.80 -8.51 -21.85
N ALA A 45 6.18 -7.57 -20.97
CA ALA A 45 7.20 -6.59 -21.29
C ALA A 45 8.59 -7.22 -21.48
N LYS A 46 8.97 -8.22 -20.68
CA LYS A 46 10.22 -8.99 -20.88
C LYS A 46 10.23 -9.72 -22.22
N GLU A 47 9.10 -10.30 -22.62
CA GLU A 47 8.99 -11.01 -23.91
C GLU A 47 9.13 -10.06 -25.10
N VAL A 48 8.42 -8.93 -25.07
CA VAL A 48 8.40 -7.98 -26.19
C VAL A 48 9.67 -7.10 -26.24
N MET A 49 10.28 -6.86 -25.09
CA MET A 49 11.46 -5.98 -24.95
C MET A 49 12.60 -6.70 -24.18
N PRO A 50 13.17 -7.79 -24.73
CA PRO A 50 14.14 -8.62 -24.00
C PRO A 50 15.43 -7.89 -23.62
N ASN A 51 15.80 -6.83 -24.33
CA ASN A 51 17.00 -6.03 -24.06
C ASN A 51 16.74 -4.85 -23.12
N ALA A 52 15.49 -4.59 -22.72
CA ALA A 52 15.16 -3.49 -21.84
C ALA A 52 15.27 -3.92 -20.36
N VAL A 53 15.94 -3.12 -19.55
CA VAL A 53 15.98 -3.32 -18.10
C VAL A 53 14.59 -3.01 -17.53
N GLN A 54 13.92 -4.03 -17.02
CA GLN A 54 12.61 -3.87 -16.37
C GLN A 54 12.81 -3.51 -14.89
N THR A 55 12.16 -2.45 -14.42
CA THR A 55 12.21 -2.03 -13.03
C THR A 55 10.81 -1.95 -12.43
N VAL A 56 10.71 -2.19 -11.12
CA VAL A 56 9.46 -2.14 -10.35
C VAL A 56 9.54 -1.08 -9.26
N VAL A 57 8.45 -0.31 -9.14
CA VAL A 57 8.27 0.74 -8.14
C VAL A 57 7.05 0.37 -7.31
N PHE A 58 7.14 0.48 -5.99
CA PHE A 58 6.12 0.00 -5.07
C PHE A 58 5.37 1.16 -4.40
N ASP A 59 4.05 1.08 -4.39
CA ASP A 59 3.20 2.06 -3.71
C ASP A 59 3.43 2.08 -2.19
N THR A 60 3.85 0.95 -1.61
CA THR A 60 4.10 0.81 -0.17
C THR A 60 5.50 1.26 0.25
N ALA A 61 6.46 1.40 -0.69
CA ALA A 61 7.87 1.63 -0.37
C ALA A 61 8.12 2.94 0.42
N PHE A 62 7.44 4.02 0.06
CA PHE A 62 7.59 5.31 0.75
C PHE A 62 7.17 5.24 2.22
N HIS A 63 6.23 4.36 2.55
CA HIS A 63 5.68 4.17 3.90
C HIS A 63 6.52 3.26 4.79
N GLN A 64 7.59 2.63 4.27
CA GLN A 64 8.47 1.76 5.06
C GLN A 64 9.30 2.53 6.11
N THR A 65 9.25 3.86 6.10
CA THR A 65 9.89 4.71 7.12
C THR A 65 9.05 4.91 8.39
N MET A 66 7.80 4.41 8.42
CA MET A 66 6.95 4.45 9.61
C MET A 66 7.58 3.64 10.77
N ALA A 67 7.47 4.18 11.98
CA ALA A 67 7.91 3.47 13.19
C ALA A 67 6.94 2.32 13.56
N PRO A 68 7.40 1.30 14.32
CA PRO A 68 6.55 0.18 14.74
C PRO A 68 5.24 0.61 15.42
N CYS A 69 5.26 1.64 16.24
CA CYS A 69 4.07 2.17 16.90
C CYS A 69 3.02 2.75 15.92
N GLU A 70 3.44 3.12 14.70
CA GLU A 70 2.55 3.69 13.67
C GLU A 70 1.99 2.60 12.75
N TYR A 71 2.75 1.54 12.49
CA TYR A 71 2.31 0.51 11.55
C TYR A 71 1.70 -0.73 12.19
N MET A 72 1.93 -1.00 13.49
CA MET A 72 1.34 -2.16 14.16
C MET A 72 -0.10 -1.92 14.58
N TYR A 73 -0.97 -2.89 14.31
CA TYR A 73 -2.32 -2.90 14.83
C TYR A 73 -2.36 -3.45 16.26
N ALA A 74 -3.37 -3.04 17.04
CA ALA A 74 -3.65 -3.55 18.38
C ALA A 74 -4.34 -4.94 18.31
N VAL A 75 -3.63 -5.92 17.74
CA VAL A 75 -4.02 -7.32 17.57
C VAL A 75 -2.90 -8.22 18.11
N PRO A 76 -3.12 -9.53 18.29
CA PRO A 76 -2.05 -10.43 18.75
C PRO A 76 -0.76 -10.25 17.94
N TYR A 77 0.37 -10.05 18.63
CA TYR A 77 1.66 -9.79 17.97
C TYR A 77 2.10 -10.92 17.01
N ALA A 78 1.67 -12.16 17.30
CA ALA A 78 1.89 -13.30 16.41
C ALA A 78 1.36 -13.03 15.00
N TRP A 79 0.24 -12.34 14.83
CA TRP A 79 -0.34 -12.03 13.52
C TRP A 79 0.56 -11.12 12.68
N TYR A 80 1.25 -10.19 13.34
CA TYR A 80 2.28 -9.40 12.65
C TYR A 80 3.46 -10.28 12.23
N LYS A 81 3.93 -11.17 13.12
CA LYS A 81 5.11 -12.00 12.89
C LYS A 81 4.87 -13.11 11.85
N GLU A 82 3.72 -13.75 11.90
CA GLU A 82 3.41 -14.94 11.09
C GLU A 82 2.75 -14.57 9.76
N TYR A 83 1.90 -13.54 9.75
CA TYR A 83 1.08 -13.20 8.60
C TYR A 83 1.37 -11.82 8.03
N GLY A 84 2.29 -11.08 8.59
CA GLY A 84 2.62 -9.73 8.14
C GLY A 84 1.48 -8.71 8.31
N ILE A 85 0.57 -8.95 9.27
CA ILE A 85 -0.57 -8.06 9.52
C ILE A 85 -0.06 -6.76 10.15
N ARG A 86 0.03 -5.73 9.32
CA ARG A 86 0.45 -4.37 9.68
C ARG A 86 -0.10 -3.35 8.68
N LYS A 87 -0.02 -2.06 9.02
CA LYS A 87 -0.24 -0.97 8.07
C LYS A 87 0.92 -0.91 7.07
N TYR A 88 0.62 -0.95 5.77
CA TYR A 88 1.57 -0.75 4.66
C TYR A 88 1.36 0.58 3.97
N GLY A 89 0.11 1.01 3.82
CA GLY A 89 -0.26 2.18 3.05
C GLY A 89 -0.22 1.93 1.53
N ALA A 90 -0.61 2.94 0.77
CA ALA A 90 -0.51 2.95 -0.68
C ALA A 90 -0.36 4.38 -1.22
N HIS A 91 -0.29 4.56 -2.55
CA HIS A 91 -0.02 5.83 -3.22
C HIS A 91 1.33 6.45 -2.86
N GLY A 92 2.26 5.66 -2.31
CA GLY A 92 3.54 6.14 -1.80
C GLY A 92 4.39 6.88 -2.84
N THR A 93 4.34 6.47 -4.10
CA THR A 93 5.01 7.18 -5.19
C THR A 93 4.49 8.61 -5.34
N SER A 94 3.17 8.81 -5.23
CA SER A 94 2.54 10.12 -5.28
C SER A 94 2.91 10.97 -4.05
N HIS A 95 2.77 10.42 -2.86
CA HIS A 95 3.11 11.11 -1.60
C HIS A 95 4.58 11.52 -1.56
N LYS A 96 5.48 10.64 -1.99
CA LYS A 96 6.91 10.93 -2.12
C LYS A 96 7.16 12.10 -3.07
N TYR A 97 6.61 12.04 -4.29
CA TYR A 97 6.81 13.08 -5.30
C TYR A 97 6.28 14.44 -4.81
N VAL A 98 5.04 14.47 -4.33
CA VAL A 98 4.41 15.73 -3.88
C VAL A 98 5.16 16.35 -2.71
N SER A 99 5.61 15.54 -1.75
CA SER A 99 6.39 16.04 -0.61
C SER A 99 7.76 16.56 -1.02
N GLN A 100 8.46 15.87 -1.92
CA GLN A 100 9.74 16.33 -2.49
C GLN A 100 9.56 17.64 -3.27
N ARG A 101 8.53 17.69 -4.12
CA ARG A 101 8.24 18.90 -4.89
C ARG A 101 7.91 20.10 -4.00
N MET A 102 7.18 19.89 -2.91
CA MET A 102 6.88 20.95 -1.95
C MET A 102 8.16 21.43 -1.25
N ASN A 103 9.07 20.52 -0.86
CA ASN A 103 10.36 20.89 -0.28
C ASN A 103 11.20 21.76 -1.22
N GLU A 104 11.21 21.43 -2.52
CA GLU A 104 11.87 22.24 -3.55
C GLU A 104 11.26 23.65 -3.63
N ILE A 105 9.93 23.78 -3.65
CA ILE A 105 9.22 25.07 -3.68
C ILE A 105 9.54 25.90 -2.44
N LEU A 106 9.60 25.26 -1.26
CA LEU A 106 9.92 25.92 0.01
C LEU A 106 11.41 26.20 0.20
N GLY A 107 12.28 25.60 -0.63
CA GLY A 107 13.72 25.71 -0.51
C GLY A 107 14.30 25.10 0.77
N ARG A 108 13.61 24.10 1.37
CA ARG A 108 13.99 23.47 2.65
C ARG A 108 13.50 22.03 2.73
N ASN A 109 14.21 21.19 3.50
CA ASN A 109 13.88 19.77 3.69
C ASN A 109 13.40 19.41 5.10
N ASP A 110 13.55 20.31 6.07
CA ASP A 110 13.12 20.15 7.47
C ASP A 110 11.63 20.52 7.64
N THR A 111 10.78 19.85 6.89
CA THR A 111 9.35 20.17 6.79
C THR A 111 8.48 19.14 7.51
N LYS A 112 7.29 19.60 7.91
CA LYS A 112 6.16 18.74 8.32
C LYS A 112 5.03 18.99 7.34
N LEU A 113 4.71 18.00 6.53
CA LEU A 113 3.73 18.11 5.46
C LEU A 113 2.60 17.09 5.66
N ILE A 114 1.40 17.50 5.32
CA ILE A 114 0.28 16.58 5.08
C ILE A 114 0.07 16.56 3.58
N THR A 115 0.22 15.40 2.97
CA THR A 115 0.01 15.20 1.53
C THR A 115 -1.29 14.44 1.31
N CYS A 116 -2.10 14.91 0.35
CA CYS A 116 -3.38 14.31 0.00
C CYS A 116 -3.33 13.80 -1.43
N HIS A 117 -3.58 12.52 -1.62
CA HIS A 117 -3.85 11.91 -2.92
C HIS A 117 -5.33 11.60 -3.00
N ILE A 118 -6.07 12.39 -3.77
CA ILE A 118 -7.54 12.32 -3.83
C ILE A 118 -7.95 11.99 -5.27
N GLY A 119 -8.37 10.76 -5.48
CA GLY A 119 -8.92 10.22 -6.73
C GLY A 119 -10.10 9.31 -6.41
N ASN A 120 -10.37 8.31 -7.26
CA ASN A 120 -11.32 7.24 -6.93
C ASN A 120 -10.84 6.43 -5.71
N GLY A 121 -9.53 6.15 -5.63
CA GLY A 121 -8.85 5.81 -4.37
C GLY A 121 -8.30 7.08 -3.74
N ALA A 122 -8.35 7.18 -2.40
CA ALA A 122 -7.89 8.36 -1.69
C ALA A 122 -7.07 7.99 -0.45
N SER A 123 -6.00 8.75 -0.19
CA SER A 123 -5.19 8.61 1.01
C SER A 123 -4.56 9.94 1.43
N ILE A 124 -4.25 10.03 2.71
CA ILE A 124 -3.53 11.14 3.32
C ILE A 124 -2.28 10.56 3.97
N SER A 125 -1.14 11.25 3.85
CA SER A 125 0.10 10.86 4.52
C SER A 125 0.70 12.04 5.27
N ALA A 126 1.19 11.77 6.48
CA ALA A 126 2.01 12.68 7.24
C ALA A 126 3.48 12.44 6.89
N VAL A 127 4.16 13.50 6.47
CA VAL A 127 5.56 13.45 6.03
C VAL A 127 6.36 14.42 6.88
N LYS A 128 7.42 13.93 7.50
CA LYS A 128 8.37 14.74 8.27
C LYS A 128 9.77 14.54 7.70
N ASP A 129 10.42 15.65 7.38
CA ASP A 129 11.81 15.69 6.87
C ASP A 129 12.01 14.72 5.68
N GLY A 130 11.02 14.69 4.76
CA GLY A 130 11.00 13.85 3.57
C GLY A 130 10.69 12.37 3.80
N LYS A 131 10.35 11.95 5.03
CA LYS A 131 9.99 10.57 5.40
C LYS A 131 8.52 10.48 5.78
N CYS A 132 7.84 9.45 5.33
CA CYS A 132 6.49 9.14 5.81
C CYS A 132 6.55 8.72 7.28
N VAL A 133 5.76 9.38 8.12
CA VAL A 133 5.62 9.05 9.55
C VAL A 133 4.27 8.39 9.86
N ASP A 134 3.25 8.65 9.05
CA ASP A 134 1.96 7.96 9.11
C ASP A 134 1.20 8.09 7.79
N THR A 135 0.24 7.20 7.55
CA THR A 135 -0.64 7.24 6.38
C THR A 135 -2.01 6.65 6.70
N SER A 136 -3.03 7.09 5.97
CA SER A 136 -4.42 6.70 6.22
C SER A 136 -4.77 5.30 5.74
N MET A 137 -4.16 4.80 4.65
CA MET A 137 -4.41 3.42 4.19
C MET A 137 -3.68 2.42 5.08
N GLY A 138 -4.26 1.23 5.23
CA GLY A 138 -3.86 0.22 6.21
C GLY A 138 -3.12 -0.99 5.63
N LEU A 139 -3.54 -2.18 6.05
CA LEU A 139 -3.09 -3.47 5.54
C LEU A 139 -3.35 -3.58 4.03
N THR A 140 -4.52 -3.12 3.60
CA THR A 140 -4.94 -3.00 2.20
C THR A 140 -5.29 -1.54 1.88
N PRO A 141 -5.48 -1.17 0.61
CA PRO A 141 -5.89 0.18 0.22
C PRO A 141 -7.38 0.49 0.53
N ASN A 142 -7.95 -0.07 1.61
CA ASN A 142 -9.35 0.12 1.99
C ASN A 142 -9.53 1.08 3.18
N ALA A 143 -8.60 1.05 4.15
CA ALA A 143 -8.68 1.87 5.37
C ALA A 143 -8.53 3.39 5.09
N GLY A 144 -8.88 4.20 6.06
CA GLY A 144 -8.75 5.66 6.04
C GLY A 144 -9.98 6.36 5.49
N LEU A 145 -9.82 7.16 4.45
CA LEU A 145 -10.88 7.95 3.85
C LEU A 145 -11.96 7.08 3.19
N ILE A 146 -13.22 7.52 3.25
CA ILE A 146 -14.27 6.98 2.39
C ILE A 146 -13.91 7.29 0.93
N MET A 147 -14.02 6.30 0.05
CA MET A 147 -13.61 6.37 -1.36
C MET A 147 -14.78 6.03 -2.27
N GLY A 148 -14.58 6.08 -3.58
CA GLY A 148 -15.64 5.82 -4.56
C GLY A 148 -16.26 4.42 -4.46
N SER A 149 -15.47 3.42 -4.06
CA SER A 149 -15.90 2.01 -3.96
C SER A 149 -15.33 1.29 -2.73
N ARG A 150 -14.94 2.03 -1.68
CA ARG A 150 -14.34 1.49 -0.45
C ARG A 150 -14.84 2.27 0.74
N CYS A 151 -15.20 1.57 1.81
CA CYS A 151 -15.83 2.15 2.99
C CYS A 151 -14.90 3.08 3.80
N GLY A 152 -13.56 2.94 3.67
CA GLY A 152 -12.64 3.62 4.57
C GLY A 152 -12.62 3.00 5.96
N ASP A 153 -12.25 3.81 6.96
CA ASP A 153 -12.25 3.37 8.36
C ASP A 153 -13.67 3.13 8.87
N MET A 154 -13.84 1.99 9.49
CA MET A 154 -15.10 1.56 10.09
C MET A 154 -14.82 0.80 11.39
N GLU A 155 -15.72 0.88 12.35
CA GLU A 155 -15.64 0.06 13.55
C GLU A 155 -15.71 -1.43 13.18
N ALA A 156 -14.73 -2.22 13.64
CA ALA A 156 -14.62 -3.64 13.25
C ALA A 156 -15.86 -4.46 13.63
N THR A 157 -16.52 -4.13 14.73
CA THR A 157 -17.76 -4.80 15.18
C THR A 157 -18.94 -4.62 14.24
N VAL A 158 -18.97 -3.58 13.41
CA VAL A 158 -20.01 -3.39 12.38
C VAL A 158 -20.04 -4.57 11.43
N VAL A 159 -18.86 -5.04 11.00
CA VAL A 159 -18.72 -6.17 10.08
C VAL A 159 -19.30 -7.45 10.69
N THR A 160 -18.82 -7.84 11.86
CA THR A 160 -19.28 -9.07 12.53
C THR A 160 -20.75 -9.01 12.92
N TYR A 161 -21.24 -7.86 13.41
CA TYR A 161 -22.64 -7.66 13.73
C TYR A 161 -23.55 -7.78 12.49
N ALA A 162 -23.16 -7.16 11.37
CA ALA A 162 -23.91 -7.27 10.13
C ALA A 162 -23.94 -8.71 9.60
N MET A 163 -22.82 -9.45 9.68
CA MET A 163 -22.76 -10.86 9.30
C MET A 163 -23.71 -11.72 10.16
N GLU A 164 -23.75 -11.51 11.47
CA GLU A 164 -24.69 -12.20 12.37
C GLU A 164 -26.15 -11.90 12.03
N LYS A 165 -26.48 -10.67 11.65
CA LYS A 165 -27.86 -10.26 11.31
C LYS A 165 -28.32 -10.69 9.94
N THR A 166 -27.42 -10.72 8.96
CA THR A 166 -27.75 -10.99 7.55
C THR A 166 -27.48 -12.45 7.15
N GLY A 167 -26.64 -13.17 7.91
CA GLY A 167 -26.16 -14.50 7.57
C GLY A 167 -25.09 -14.51 6.45
N MET A 168 -24.58 -13.35 6.06
CA MET A 168 -23.54 -13.24 5.04
C MET A 168 -22.24 -13.92 5.47
N THR A 169 -21.62 -14.62 4.52
CA THR A 169 -20.26 -15.12 4.66
C THR A 169 -19.25 -13.97 4.62
N PRO A 170 -18.01 -14.17 5.10
CA PRO A 170 -16.96 -13.15 4.96
C PRO A 170 -16.74 -12.66 3.53
N ARG A 171 -16.86 -13.56 2.54
CA ARG A 171 -16.70 -13.23 1.13
C ARG A 171 -17.83 -12.36 0.58
N GLU A 172 -19.07 -12.62 1.00
CA GLU A 172 -20.20 -11.79 0.61
C GLU A 172 -20.11 -10.40 1.28
N MET A 173 -19.70 -10.35 2.54
CA MET A 173 -19.53 -9.10 3.27
C MET A 173 -18.43 -8.21 2.63
N ASP A 174 -17.37 -8.81 2.08
CA ASP A 174 -16.30 -8.07 1.38
C ASP A 174 -16.77 -7.39 0.08
N THR A 175 -17.95 -7.74 -0.42
CA THR A 175 -18.53 -7.14 -1.63
C THR A 175 -19.53 -6.01 -1.36
N VAL A 176 -19.87 -5.76 -0.10
CA VAL A 176 -20.80 -4.70 0.34
C VAL A 176 -20.07 -3.40 0.62
#